data_1edd0cffeadaa2a39824aa6cbe0011e5
#
_entry.id   1edd0cffeadaa2a39824aa6cbe0011e5
#
_cell.length_a   1.000
_cell.length_b   1.000
_cell.length_c   1.000
_cell.angle_alpha   90.00
_cell.angle_beta   90.00
_cell.angle_gamma   90.00
#
_symmetry.space_group_name_H-M   'P 1'
#
loop_
_entity.id
_entity.type
_entity.pdbx_description
1 polymer ?
#
loop_
_entity_poly.entity_id
_entity_poly.type
_entity_poly.pdbx_seq_one_letter_code
_entity_poly.pdbx_strand_id
1 'polypeptide(L)'
;ASKVVLNKDTFVYNASAYRTPEGSTIEELVKRLPGAQIDDDGKITINGKEVKKIKVDGKEFMTGDTKTALKNLPTSIVNKIKAYDEKSDLSRVTGIDDGNEQTVLDFGVKKGMNKGMFGHADASYGTRDRFSERLMGAMFGSRVRTMFFGNANNTNDMGFPGGGGRGNFGRGRNGLNSSKMLGANFNFDNRKDFQFDGSVRWNHSNGDVRAKSSSENFVSSSKSFANSLSQSYSRKDSWNAQMRLEWKPDTLTNIMFRPSMSFSTSDGRSVNNMAQFNDDPYTYVSDPLSDASISELAQRGAMVNTNRSSSISYGNTKTLGGMLQLNRKLNSKGRNVTLRADVDYTDTQNKGLSVSNVHLYQVKDKMGMDSTYQTNRYNITPSRKWSYSLQ
;
A
#
# COMPACT_ATOMS: atom_id res chain seq x y z
N ALA A 1 29.98 -4.84 21.28
CA ALA A 1 28.66 -4.57 21.87
C ALA A 1 27.71 -5.73 21.56
N SER A 2 26.87 -6.13 22.51
CA SER A 2 25.86 -7.17 22.29
C SER A 2 24.91 -6.77 21.14
N LYS A 3 24.54 -7.73 20.30
CA LYS A 3 23.60 -7.48 19.19
C LYS A 3 22.21 -7.11 19.68
N VAL A 4 21.77 -7.77 20.76
CA VAL A 4 20.45 -7.58 21.39
C VAL A 4 20.64 -7.59 22.89
N VAL A 5 19.95 -6.70 23.57
CA VAL A 5 19.89 -6.64 25.03
C VAL A 5 18.43 -6.52 25.45
N LEU A 6 18.00 -7.34 26.37
CA LEU A 6 16.71 -7.19 27.02
C LEU A 6 16.87 -6.29 28.25
N ASN A 7 16.19 -5.15 28.25
CA ASN A 7 16.15 -4.22 29.36
C ASN A 7 14.71 -4.09 29.86
N LYS A 8 14.41 -4.77 30.98
CA LYS A 8 13.04 -4.99 31.46
C LYS A 8 12.21 -5.63 30.34
N ASP A 9 11.15 -4.97 29.89
CA ASP A 9 10.24 -5.44 28.84
C ASP A 9 10.57 -4.89 27.43
N THR A 10 11.77 -4.28 27.28
CA THR A 10 12.19 -3.65 26.02
C THR A 10 13.37 -4.39 25.41
N PHE A 11 13.21 -4.89 24.20
CA PHE A 11 14.32 -5.39 23.39
C PHE A 11 15.06 -4.23 22.75
N VAL A 12 16.36 -4.14 22.98
CA VAL A 12 17.22 -3.11 22.41
C VAL A 12 18.20 -3.77 21.43
N TYR A 13 18.08 -3.45 20.17
CA TYR A 13 18.95 -3.93 19.10
C TYR A 13 19.96 -2.83 18.74
N ASN A 14 21.21 -3.23 18.59
CA ASN A 14 22.26 -2.32 18.09
C ASN A 14 22.27 -2.33 16.57
N ALA A 15 21.85 -1.23 15.94
CA ALA A 15 21.74 -1.16 14.48
C ALA A 15 23.05 -1.47 13.76
N SER A 16 24.20 -1.07 14.30
CA SER A 16 25.51 -1.31 13.70
C SER A 16 25.93 -2.79 13.66
N ALA A 17 25.28 -3.65 14.45
CA ALA A 17 25.51 -5.10 14.43
C ALA A 17 24.85 -5.83 13.25
N TYR A 18 23.97 -5.14 12.52
CA TYR A 18 23.22 -5.68 11.39
C TYR A 18 23.63 -4.93 10.12
N ARG A 19 24.43 -5.58 9.27
CA ARG A 19 24.90 -4.97 8.02
C ARG A 19 23.74 -4.87 7.03
N THR A 20 23.50 -3.67 6.52
CA THR A 20 22.55 -3.40 5.44
C THR A 20 23.29 -2.79 4.26
N PRO A 21 22.85 -2.98 3.01
CA PRO A 21 23.41 -2.29 1.87
C PRO A 21 23.38 -0.77 2.06
N GLU A 22 24.30 -0.06 1.45
CA GLU A 22 24.29 1.40 1.44
C GLU A 22 23.02 1.93 0.78
N GLY A 23 22.45 3.04 1.29
CA GLY A 23 21.19 3.57 0.81
C GLY A 23 19.93 2.80 1.21
N SER A 24 20.06 1.72 2.02
CA SER A 24 18.90 0.95 2.48
C SER A 24 17.98 1.73 3.41
N THR A 25 16.70 1.39 3.38
CA THR A 25 15.71 1.84 4.35
C THR A 25 15.63 0.90 5.56
N ILE A 26 14.94 1.33 6.61
CA ILE A 26 14.77 0.53 7.82
C ILE A 26 14.06 -0.80 7.59
N GLU A 27 13.36 -0.97 6.46
CA GLU A 27 12.80 -2.26 6.05
C GLU A 27 13.86 -3.36 6.02
N GLU A 28 15.01 -3.10 5.37
CA GLU A 28 16.11 -4.05 5.28
C GLU A 28 16.79 -4.31 6.64
N LEU A 29 16.79 -3.32 7.50
CA LEU A 29 17.29 -3.47 8.87
C LEU A 29 16.36 -4.35 9.71
N VAL A 30 15.06 -4.09 9.66
CA VAL A 30 14.05 -4.86 10.41
C VAL A 30 14.01 -6.32 9.97
N LYS A 31 14.14 -6.63 8.68
CA LYS A 31 14.23 -8.01 8.18
C LYS A 31 15.38 -8.82 8.78
N ARG A 32 16.40 -8.15 9.31
CA ARG A 32 17.59 -8.77 9.90
C ARG A 32 17.56 -8.87 11.42
N LEU A 33 16.55 -8.28 12.07
CA LEU A 33 16.40 -8.34 13.50
C LEU A 33 15.90 -9.73 13.93
N PRO A 34 16.50 -10.35 14.94
CA PRO A 34 16.00 -11.60 15.51
C PRO A 34 14.55 -11.45 15.99
N GLY A 35 13.69 -12.39 15.59
CA GLY A 35 12.27 -12.39 15.94
C GLY A 35 11.40 -11.44 15.12
N ALA A 36 11.96 -10.68 14.20
CA ALA A 36 11.20 -9.82 13.31
C ALA A 36 10.84 -10.52 12.00
N GLN A 37 9.64 -10.29 11.52
CA GLN A 37 9.15 -10.75 10.22
C GLN A 37 8.39 -9.60 9.54
N ILE A 38 8.52 -9.51 8.24
CA ILE A 38 7.74 -8.60 7.41
C ILE A 38 7.03 -9.48 6.38
N ASP A 39 5.71 -9.45 6.38
CA ASP A 39 4.93 -10.21 5.41
C ASP A 39 4.91 -9.52 4.04
N ASP A 40 4.31 -10.18 3.06
CA ASP A 40 4.21 -9.69 1.68
C ASP A 40 3.41 -8.36 1.56
N ASP A 41 2.56 -8.07 2.53
CA ASP A 41 1.78 -6.83 2.59
C ASP A 41 2.51 -5.70 3.34
N GLY A 42 3.74 -5.98 3.83
CA GLY A 42 4.57 -5.03 4.58
C GLY A 42 4.14 -4.86 6.04
N LYS A 43 3.36 -5.80 6.58
CA LYS A 43 3.00 -5.85 7.98
C LYS A 43 4.18 -6.42 8.77
N ILE A 44 4.56 -5.71 9.82
CA ILE A 44 5.69 -6.10 10.67
C ILE A 44 5.17 -6.88 11.86
N THR A 45 5.79 -8.01 12.16
CA THR A 45 5.66 -8.72 13.44
C THR A 45 7.02 -8.81 14.11
N ILE A 46 7.07 -8.65 15.42
CA ILE A 46 8.26 -8.87 16.23
C ILE A 46 7.91 -9.72 17.45
N ASN A 47 8.64 -10.80 17.63
CA ASN A 47 8.36 -11.80 18.67
C ASN A 47 6.88 -12.26 18.69
N GLY A 48 6.27 -12.42 17.50
CA GLY A 48 4.89 -12.85 17.32
C GLY A 48 3.83 -11.75 17.49
N LYS A 49 4.22 -10.52 17.85
CA LYS A 49 3.30 -9.38 18.01
C LYS A 49 3.36 -8.43 16.81
N GLU A 50 2.21 -7.97 16.36
CA GLU A 50 2.13 -7.00 15.27
C GLU A 50 2.58 -5.60 15.71
N VAL A 51 3.51 -5.00 14.96
CA VAL A 51 3.95 -3.64 15.19
C VAL A 51 2.90 -2.66 14.67
N LYS A 52 2.36 -1.86 15.57
CA LYS A 52 1.30 -0.88 15.28
C LYS A 52 1.82 0.54 15.09
N LYS A 53 3.01 0.84 15.64
CA LYS A 53 3.60 2.18 15.58
C LYS A 53 5.09 2.11 15.27
N ILE A 54 5.55 3.04 14.47
CA ILE A 54 6.97 3.33 14.29
C ILE A 54 7.25 4.70 14.90
N LYS A 55 8.30 4.77 15.71
CA LYS A 55 8.77 6.01 16.32
C LYS A 55 10.21 6.32 15.92
N VAL A 56 10.54 7.59 15.94
CA VAL A 56 11.92 8.08 15.80
C VAL A 56 12.24 8.92 17.04
N ASP A 57 13.17 8.45 17.87
CA ASP A 57 13.49 9.03 19.18
C ASP A 57 12.25 9.32 20.03
N GLY A 58 11.34 8.34 20.12
CA GLY A 58 10.12 8.44 20.92
C GLY A 58 8.97 9.23 20.30
N LYS A 59 9.12 9.85 19.13
CA LYS A 59 8.06 10.56 18.40
C LYS A 59 7.53 9.70 17.27
N GLU A 60 6.21 9.63 17.12
CA GLU A 60 5.56 8.84 16.09
C GLU A 60 5.94 9.33 14.69
N PHE A 61 6.37 8.41 13.85
CA PHE A 61 6.74 8.66 12.46
C PHE A 61 5.73 8.02 11.53
N MET A 62 5.20 8.79 10.58
CA MET A 62 4.13 8.38 9.68
C MET A 62 2.94 7.82 10.46
N THR A 63 2.30 8.68 11.24
CA THR A 63 1.18 8.35 12.12
C THR A 63 0.17 7.41 11.44
N GLY A 64 0.02 6.20 12.00
CA GLY A 64 -0.88 5.17 11.48
C GLY A 64 -0.43 4.48 10.18
N ASP A 65 0.75 4.79 9.64
CA ASP A 65 1.26 4.19 8.39
C ASP A 65 2.67 3.62 8.56
N THR A 66 2.75 2.50 9.27
CA THR A 66 4.02 1.80 9.56
C THR A 66 4.72 1.32 8.29
N LYS A 67 3.96 0.97 7.26
CA LYS A 67 4.48 0.45 5.99
C LYS A 67 5.23 1.52 5.21
N THR A 68 4.68 2.74 5.13
CA THR A 68 5.38 3.88 4.52
C THR A 68 6.60 4.27 5.35
N ALA A 69 6.52 4.24 6.67
CA ALA A 69 7.65 4.50 7.55
C ALA A 69 8.83 3.57 7.27
N LEU A 70 8.57 2.25 7.16
CA LEU A 70 9.59 1.24 6.82
C LEU A 70 10.36 1.56 5.53
N LYS A 71 9.67 1.99 4.51
CA LYS A 71 10.23 2.18 3.18
C LYS A 71 10.93 3.51 2.98
N ASN A 72 10.78 4.46 3.90
CA ASN A 72 11.24 5.83 3.70
C ASN A 72 12.19 6.37 4.77
N LEU A 73 12.43 5.64 5.85
CA LEU A 73 13.44 6.02 6.84
C LEU A 73 14.77 5.32 6.50
N PRO A 74 15.87 6.06 6.22
CA PRO A 74 17.14 5.46 5.88
C PRO A 74 17.83 4.82 7.10
N THR A 75 18.48 3.69 6.90
CA THR A 75 19.24 3.00 7.96
C THR A 75 20.45 3.81 8.42
N SER A 76 20.99 4.67 7.56
CA SER A 76 22.19 5.47 7.84
C SER A 76 22.08 6.36 9.06
N ILE A 77 20.88 6.81 9.42
CA ILE A 77 20.64 7.67 10.59
C ILE A 77 20.41 6.89 11.88
N VAL A 78 20.14 5.59 11.80
CA VAL A 78 19.74 4.76 12.94
C VAL A 78 20.95 4.29 13.74
N ASN A 79 20.88 4.45 15.07
CA ASN A 79 21.87 3.95 16.01
C ASN A 79 21.40 2.66 16.71
N LYS A 80 20.18 2.68 17.22
CA LYS A 80 19.58 1.55 17.94
C LYS A 80 18.08 1.46 17.64
N ILE A 81 17.53 0.27 17.83
CA ILE A 81 16.10 0.02 17.70
C ILE A 81 15.61 -0.53 19.02
N LYS A 82 14.49 0.01 19.53
CA LYS A 82 13.81 -0.50 20.70
C LYS A 82 12.48 -1.11 20.28
N ALA A 83 12.19 -2.33 20.75
CA ALA A 83 10.91 -2.97 20.56
C ALA A 83 10.26 -3.14 21.94
N TYR A 84 9.09 -2.58 22.14
CA TYR A 84 8.35 -2.62 23.41
C TYR A 84 6.86 -2.47 23.18
N ASP A 85 6.09 -2.86 24.18
CA ASP A 85 4.64 -2.64 24.18
C ASP A 85 4.30 -1.33 24.88
N GLU A 86 3.45 -0.52 24.24
CA GLU A 86 2.95 0.74 24.75
C GLU A 86 1.47 0.59 25.07
N LYS A 87 1.04 1.11 26.20
CA LYS A 87 -0.37 1.16 26.57
C LYS A 87 -1.16 1.97 25.57
N SER A 88 -2.43 1.60 25.34
CA SER A 88 -3.34 2.38 24.52
C SER A 88 -3.46 3.83 25.04
N ASP A 89 -3.86 4.76 24.19
CA ASP A 89 -4.09 6.15 24.64
C ASP A 89 -5.16 6.21 25.72
N LEU A 90 -6.18 5.36 25.65
CA LEU A 90 -7.22 5.28 26.66
C LEU A 90 -6.65 4.78 28.00
N SER A 91 -5.92 3.67 28.02
CA SER A 91 -5.27 3.12 29.20
C SER A 91 -4.26 4.09 29.82
N ARG A 92 -3.49 4.80 28.97
CA ARG A 92 -2.52 5.81 29.43
C ARG A 92 -3.20 7.01 30.14
N VAL A 93 -4.35 7.45 29.66
CA VAL A 93 -5.07 8.61 30.19
C VAL A 93 -5.91 8.25 31.41
N THR A 94 -6.60 7.11 31.36
CA THR A 94 -7.48 6.66 32.47
C THR A 94 -6.72 5.98 33.60
N GLY A 95 -5.56 5.40 33.32
CA GLY A 95 -4.82 4.54 34.23
C GLY A 95 -5.43 3.13 34.38
N ILE A 96 -6.49 2.84 33.63
CA ILE A 96 -7.16 1.53 33.62
C ILE A 96 -6.60 0.72 32.43
N ASP A 97 -6.19 -0.49 32.66
CA ASP A 97 -5.74 -1.39 31.61
C ASP A 97 -6.95 -1.86 30.81
N ASP A 98 -6.96 -1.53 29.51
CA ASP A 98 -8.02 -1.92 28.57
C ASP A 98 -7.64 -3.15 27.73
N GLY A 99 -6.49 -3.78 28.02
CA GLY A 99 -5.98 -4.95 27.29
C GLY A 99 -5.51 -4.65 25.87
N ASN A 100 -5.49 -3.37 25.44
CA ASN A 100 -5.13 -2.94 24.08
C ASN A 100 -3.70 -2.35 24.06
N GLU A 101 -2.71 -3.17 24.37
CA GLU A 101 -1.31 -2.78 24.20
C GLU A 101 -0.93 -2.77 22.73
N GLN A 102 -0.06 -1.84 22.36
CA GLN A 102 0.43 -1.69 20.99
C GLN A 102 1.94 -1.90 20.97
N THR A 103 2.39 -2.84 20.14
CA THR A 103 3.83 -3.05 19.95
C THR A 103 4.41 -1.92 19.07
N VAL A 104 5.51 -1.35 19.55
CA VAL A 104 6.19 -0.19 18.96
C VAL A 104 7.60 -0.57 18.59
N LEU A 105 8.05 -0.12 17.41
CA LEU A 105 9.46 -0.04 17.04
C LEU A 105 9.91 1.43 17.09
N ASP A 106 10.84 1.75 17.98
CA ASP A 106 11.40 3.09 18.15
C ASP A 106 12.87 3.11 17.68
N PHE A 107 13.11 3.87 16.63
CA PHE A 107 14.42 4.01 15.99
C PHE A 107 15.15 5.20 16.59
N GLY A 108 16.15 4.93 17.42
CA GLY A 108 17.02 5.96 18.00
C GLY A 108 18.00 6.48 16.94
N VAL A 109 18.06 7.79 16.79
CA VAL A 109 18.92 8.48 15.83
C VAL A 109 20.34 8.61 16.37
N LYS A 110 21.34 8.55 15.48
CA LYS A 110 22.77 8.73 15.82
C LYS A 110 23.01 10.07 16.49
N LYS A 111 23.97 10.10 17.44
CA LYS A 111 24.39 11.36 18.07
C LYS A 111 24.81 12.39 17.02
N GLY A 112 24.34 13.61 17.18
CA GLY A 112 24.57 14.70 16.23
C GLY A 112 23.48 14.84 15.16
N MET A 113 22.70 13.79 14.90
CA MET A 113 21.56 13.84 13.98
C MET A 113 20.20 14.07 14.69
N ASN A 114 20.19 14.12 16.01
CA ASN A 114 18.98 14.32 16.82
C ASN A 114 18.60 15.80 17.01
N LYS A 115 19.43 16.73 16.56
CA LYS A 115 19.18 18.18 16.49
C LYS A 115 19.84 18.72 15.23
N GLY A 116 19.15 19.63 14.53
CA GLY A 116 19.65 20.24 13.31
C GLY A 116 18.91 19.77 12.08
N MET A 117 19.52 19.98 10.94
CA MET A 117 18.99 19.60 9.63
C MET A 117 19.90 18.55 9.00
N PHE A 118 19.32 17.55 8.39
CA PHE A 118 20.04 16.56 7.58
C PHE A 118 19.17 16.13 6.40
N GLY A 119 19.83 15.66 5.37
CA GLY A 119 19.17 15.16 4.17
C GLY A 119 19.93 13.99 3.59
N HIS A 120 19.22 13.20 2.82
CA HIS A 120 19.76 12.10 2.03
C HIS A 120 19.13 12.13 0.66
N ALA A 121 19.94 12.01 -0.37
CA ALA A 121 19.50 11.89 -1.75
C ALA A 121 20.20 10.70 -2.39
N ASP A 122 19.46 9.91 -3.11
CA ASP A 122 19.93 8.77 -3.87
C ASP A 122 19.30 8.84 -5.26
N ALA A 123 20.12 8.71 -6.29
CA ALA A 123 19.66 8.69 -7.67
C ALA A 123 20.41 7.59 -8.42
N SER A 124 19.68 6.72 -9.06
CA SER A 124 20.21 5.65 -9.89
C SER A 124 19.56 5.63 -11.26
N TYR A 125 20.39 5.44 -12.28
CA TYR A 125 19.96 5.31 -13.66
C TYR A 125 20.53 4.01 -14.24
N GLY A 126 19.68 3.25 -14.88
CA GLY A 126 20.03 1.95 -15.44
C GLY A 126 19.77 1.86 -16.95
N THR A 127 20.05 0.70 -17.51
CA THR A 127 19.76 0.39 -18.92
C THR A 127 18.25 0.41 -19.18
N ARG A 128 17.83 0.68 -20.44
CA ARG A 128 16.44 0.73 -20.87
C ARG A 128 15.60 1.79 -20.13
N ASP A 129 16.21 2.97 -19.92
CA ASP A 129 15.58 4.12 -19.26
C ASP A 129 15.02 3.83 -17.87
N ARG A 130 15.64 2.91 -17.14
CA ARG A 130 15.28 2.62 -15.75
C ARG A 130 15.90 3.66 -14.83
N PHE A 131 15.09 4.20 -13.95
CA PHE A 131 15.55 5.15 -12.94
C PHE A 131 14.91 4.88 -11.59
N SER A 132 15.60 5.29 -10.55
CA SER A 132 15.09 5.33 -9.18
C SER A 132 15.72 6.49 -8.45
N GLU A 133 14.89 7.38 -7.95
CA GLU A 133 15.28 8.58 -7.24
C GLU A 133 14.62 8.60 -5.88
N ARG A 134 15.39 8.92 -4.84
CA ARG A 134 14.89 9.08 -3.46
C ARG A 134 15.48 10.34 -2.86
N LEU A 135 14.64 11.06 -2.17
CA LEU A 135 15.01 12.26 -1.44
C LEU A 135 14.39 12.21 -0.05
N MET A 136 15.16 12.53 0.96
CA MET A 136 14.67 12.73 2.32
C MET A 136 15.37 13.92 2.93
N GLY A 137 14.60 14.78 3.60
CA GLY A 137 15.09 15.88 4.41
C GLY A 137 14.43 15.84 5.78
N ALA A 138 15.17 16.16 6.81
CA ALA A 138 14.65 16.24 8.17
C ALA A 138 15.22 17.43 8.91
N MET A 139 14.38 18.06 9.70
CA MET A 139 14.73 19.11 10.64
C MET A 139 14.27 18.68 12.03
N PHE A 140 15.22 18.50 12.93
CA PHE A 140 14.96 18.13 14.31
C PHE A 140 15.31 19.28 15.24
N GLY A 141 14.29 19.76 15.92
CA GLY A 141 14.40 20.76 16.98
C GLY A 141 13.93 20.21 18.33
N SER A 142 14.03 21.04 19.35
CA SER A 142 13.63 20.64 20.71
C SER A 142 12.12 20.47 20.88
N ARG A 143 11.32 21.20 20.11
CA ARG A 143 9.84 21.18 20.16
C ARG A 143 9.21 20.76 18.83
N VAL A 144 9.91 21.02 17.72
CA VAL A 144 9.43 20.75 16.36
C VAL A 144 10.33 19.73 15.70
N ARG A 145 9.75 18.73 15.06
CA ARG A 145 10.43 17.82 14.17
C ARG A 145 9.64 17.71 12.88
N THR A 146 10.33 17.85 11.77
CA THR A 146 9.72 17.73 10.44
C THR A 146 10.58 16.84 9.58
N MET A 147 9.95 15.97 8.83
CA MET A 147 10.60 15.13 7.83
C MET A 147 9.83 15.22 6.52
N PHE A 148 10.57 15.37 5.43
CA PHE A 148 10.06 15.33 4.07
C PHE A 148 10.73 14.17 3.33
N PHE A 149 9.99 13.48 2.52
CA PHE A 149 10.53 12.40 1.71
C PHE A 149 9.78 12.31 0.39
N GLY A 150 10.51 11.91 -0.62
CA GLY A 150 9.98 11.68 -1.95
C GLY A 150 10.71 10.55 -2.63
N ASN A 151 10.02 9.84 -3.48
CA ASN A 151 10.65 8.93 -4.43
C ASN A 151 9.94 8.97 -5.77
N ALA A 152 10.69 8.67 -6.81
CA ALA A 152 10.17 8.46 -8.15
C ALA A 152 10.98 7.33 -8.79
N ASN A 153 10.31 6.36 -9.37
CA ASN A 153 10.99 5.27 -10.06
C ASN A 153 10.10 4.58 -11.09
N ASN A 154 10.73 3.85 -12.00
CA ASN A 154 10.08 2.94 -12.94
C ASN A 154 10.67 1.52 -12.88
N THR A 155 11.21 1.15 -11.73
CA THR A 155 11.84 -0.15 -11.45
C THR A 155 10.89 -1.15 -10.80
N ASN A 156 9.59 -0.87 -10.83
CA ASN A 156 8.53 -1.64 -10.17
C ASN A 156 8.56 -1.59 -8.63
N ASP A 157 9.34 -0.68 -8.05
CA ASP A 157 9.32 -0.39 -6.62
C ASP A 157 8.25 0.67 -6.32
N MET A 158 7.24 0.32 -5.53
CA MET A 158 6.17 1.26 -5.22
C MET A 158 6.54 2.26 -4.11
N GLY A 159 7.59 2.02 -3.34
CA GLY A 159 8.02 2.93 -2.27
C GLY A 159 6.98 3.17 -1.16
N PHE A 160 5.76 2.62 -1.29
CA PHE A 160 4.64 2.80 -0.36
C PHE A 160 3.70 1.58 -0.36
N PRO A 161 2.95 1.33 0.71
CA PRO A 161 1.94 0.28 0.75
C PRO A 161 0.69 0.71 -0.04
N GLY A 162 0.09 -0.19 -0.76
CA GLY A 162 -1.21 0.06 -1.39
C GLY A 162 -1.31 -0.13 -2.89
N GLY A 163 -0.40 -0.81 -3.45
CA GLY A 163 -0.63 -1.46 -4.72
C GLY A 163 -0.52 -2.96 -4.49
N GLY A 164 -1.60 -3.65 -4.19
CA GLY A 164 -1.72 -5.09 -3.94
C GLY A 164 -0.63 -5.95 -4.54
N GLY A 165 0.53 -5.93 -3.97
CA GLY A 165 1.68 -6.60 -4.49
C GLY A 165 2.72 -6.75 -3.41
N ARG A 166 2.85 -7.95 -3.00
CA ARG A 166 3.95 -8.53 -2.27
C ARG A 166 5.24 -7.78 -2.53
N GLY A 167 5.84 -7.22 -1.50
CA GLY A 167 7.23 -6.78 -1.52
C GLY A 167 8.13 -7.98 -1.77
N ASN A 168 8.10 -8.49 -2.98
CA ASN A 168 8.88 -9.63 -3.39
C ASN A 168 9.98 -9.12 -4.31
N PHE A 169 11.16 -8.96 -3.75
CA PHE A 169 12.37 -9.10 -4.54
C PHE A 169 12.37 -10.53 -5.12
N GLY A 170 11.82 -10.70 -6.32
CA GLY A 170 11.87 -11.99 -7.00
C GLY A 170 10.59 -12.48 -7.68
N ARG A 171 9.41 -11.93 -7.36
CA ARG A 171 8.23 -12.10 -8.20
C ARG A 171 7.80 -10.75 -8.72
N GLY A 172 8.41 -10.35 -9.82
CA GLY A 172 8.19 -9.07 -10.46
C GLY A 172 6.70 -8.84 -10.69
N ARG A 173 6.24 -7.63 -10.42
CA ARG A 173 5.00 -7.18 -11.02
C ARG A 173 5.10 -7.35 -12.52
N ASN A 174 4.14 -8.01 -13.10
CA ASN A 174 4.07 -8.13 -14.54
C ASN A 174 3.98 -6.72 -15.15
N GLY A 175 4.70 -6.50 -16.23
CA GLY A 175 4.66 -5.26 -17.00
C GLY A 175 5.58 -4.15 -16.48
N LEU A 176 5.34 -2.97 -17.01
CA LEU A 176 6.08 -1.74 -16.72
C LEU A 176 5.27 -0.91 -15.72
N ASN A 177 5.84 -0.70 -14.54
CA ASN A 177 5.18 0.12 -13.52
C ASN A 177 6.10 1.29 -13.14
N SER A 178 5.50 2.46 -13.02
CA SER A 178 6.16 3.64 -12.45
C SER A 178 5.40 4.12 -11.22
N SER A 179 6.13 4.68 -10.29
CA SER A 179 5.56 5.25 -9.08
C SER A 179 6.25 6.55 -8.70
N LYS A 180 5.47 7.45 -8.13
CA LYS A 180 5.94 8.70 -7.52
C LYS A 180 5.27 8.84 -6.18
N MET A 181 6.00 9.35 -5.20
CA MET A 181 5.48 9.62 -3.88
C MET A 181 6.11 10.88 -3.30
N LEU A 182 5.30 11.65 -2.63
CA LEU A 182 5.74 12.73 -1.76
C LEU A 182 5.07 12.57 -0.40
N GLY A 183 5.81 12.77 0.65
CA GLY A 183 5.29 12.70 2.00
C GLY A 183 5.98 13.68 2.94
N ALA A 184 5.25 14.03 3.99
CA ALA A 184 5.76 14.83 5.08
C ALA A 184 5.23 14.30 6.41
N ASN A 185 6.07 14.37 7.42
CA ASN A 185 5.72 14.08 8.80
C ASN A 185 6.09 15.29 9.67
N PHE A 186 5.20 15.64 10.56
CA PHE A 186 5.36 16.78 11.45
C PHE A 186 5.02 16.39 12.88
N ASN A 187 5.90 16.73 13.82
CA ASN A 187 5.68 16.54 15.24
C ASN A 187 5.94 17.87 15.95
N PHE A 188 5.02 18.25 16.81
CA PHE A 188 5.14 19.41 17.68
C PHE A 188 4.80 19.01 19.11
N ASP A 189 5.62 19.45 20.07
CA ASP A 189 5.41 19.20 21.50
C ASP A 189 5.92 20.42 22.27
N ASN A 190 5.00 21.19 22.85
CA ASN A 190 5.37 22.36 23.64
C ASN A 190 5.92 21.99 25.03
N ARG A 191 5.97 20.66 25.34
CA ARG A 191 6.43 20.08 26.61
C ARG A 191 5.63 20.51 27.85
N LYS A 192 4.44 21.00 27.63
CA LYS A 192 3.52 21.42 28.70
C LYS A 192 2.19 20.68 28.55
N ASP A 193 1.36 21.19 27.70
CA ASP A 193 -0.05 20.84 27.62
C ASP A 193 -0.53 20.49 26.21
N PHE A 194 0.28 20.74 25.17
CA PHE A 194 -0.13 20.51 23.78
C PHE A 194 0.89 19.71 22.98
N GLN A 195 0.39 18.68 22.30
CA GLN A 195 1.15 17.85 21.38
C GLN A 195 0.37 17.67 20.07
N PHE A 196 1.07 17.78 18.94
CA PHE A 196 0.56 17.56 17.62
C PHE A 196 1.50 16.65 16.83
N ASP A 197 0.97 15.56 16.30
CA ASP A 197 1.65 14.68 15.38
C ASP A 197 0.80 14.57 14.11
N GLY A 198 1.43 14.61 12.95
CA GLY A 198 0.72 14.52 11.68
C GLY A 198 1.58 14.05 10.55
N SER A 199 0.94 13.43 9.57
CA SER A 199 1.57 13.03 8.32
C SER A 199 0.63 13.24 7.14
N VAL A 200 1.22 13.58 6.01
CA VAL A 200 0.54 13.67 4.72
C VAL A 200 1.37 12.93 3.67
N ARG A 201 0.68 12.24 2.78
CA ARG A 201 1.33 11.50 1.70
C ARG A 201 0.49 11.57 0.43
N TRP A 202 1.14 11.88 -0.66
CA TRP A 202 0.62 11.72 -2.01
C TRP A 202 1.34 10.59 -2.72
N ASN A 203 0.61 9.77 -3.45
CA ASN A 203 1.14 8.71 -4.28
C ASN A 203 0.51 8.75 -5.67
N HIS A 204 1.33 8.53 -6.66
CA HIS A 204 0.93 8.33 -8.04
C HIS A 204 1.55 7.04 -8.56
N SER A 205 0.78 6.21 -9.24
CA SER A 205 1.29 5.01 -9.89
C SER A 205 0.64 4.78 -11.24
N ASN A 206 1.45 4.37 -12.20
CA ASN A 206 1.03 3.89 -13.51
C ASN A 206 1.48 2.44 -13.67
N GLY A 207 0.66 1.64 -14.36
CA GLY A 207 1.02 0.29 -14.74
C GLY A 207 0.61 0.02 -16.19
N ASP A 208 1.49 -0.57 -16.98
CA ASP A 208 1.23 -1.13 -18.31
C ASP A 208 1.65 -2.59 -18.29
N VAL A 209 0.67 -3.46 -18.41
CA VAL A 209 0.87 -4.91 -18.36
C VAL A 209 0.42 -5.51 -19.66
N ARG A 210 1.31 -6.24 -20.32
CA ARG A 210 1.02 -7.05 -21.48
C ARG A 210 1.29 -8.52 -21.14
N ALA A 211 0.31 -9.38 -21.33
CA ALA A 211 0.43 -10.81 -21.10
C ALA A 211 -0.05 -11.58 -22.33
N LYS A 212 0.74 -12.57 -22.74
CA LYS A 212 0.38 -13.55 -23.76
C LYS A 212 0.37 -14.93 -23.11
N SER A 213 -0.70 -15.69 -23.28
CA SER A 213 -0.78 -17.05 -22.80
C SER A 213 -1.23 -18.00 -23.90
N SER A 214 -0.72 -19.23 -23.80
CA SER A 214 -1.14 -20.37 -24.61
C SER A 214 -1.36 -21.54 -23.66
N SER A 215 -2.47 -22.22 -23.77
CA SER A 215 -2.83 -23.34 -22.90
C SER A 215 -3.44 -24.46 -23.71
N GLU A 216 -3.17 -25.69 -23.27
CA GLU A 216 -3.79 -26.92 -23.76
C GLU A 216 -4.54 -27.58 -22.60
N ASN A 217 -5.75 -28.00 -22.83
CA ASN A 217 -6.57 -28.72 -21.85
C ASN A 217 -6.58 -30.23 -22.17
N PHE A 218 -6.00 -31.03 -21.28
CA PHE A 218 -5.87 -32.48 -21.40
C PHE A 218 -7.01 -33.25 -20.71
N VAL A 219 -7.94 -32.59 -20.04
CA VAL A 219 -8.93 -33.22 -19.16
C VAL A 219 -10.14 -33.75 -19.92
N SER A 220 -10.39 -33.27 -21.14
CA SER A 220 -11.50 -33.72 -21.96
C SER A 220 -11.08 -34.71 -23.05
N SER A 221 -11.99 -35.59 -23.46
CA SER A 221 -11.79 -36.52 -24.60
C SER A 221 -11.54 -35.77 -25.92
N SER A 222 -11.94 -34.52 -26.02
CA SER A 222 -11.57 -33.59 -27.07
C SER A 222 -10.52 -32.61 -26.54
N LYS A 223 -9.31 -32.66 -27.08
CA LYS A 223 -8.28 -31.65 -26.79
C LYS A 223 -8.80 -30.25 -27.12
N SER A 224 -8.52 -29.29 -26.28
CA SER A 224 -8.85 -27.90 -26.54
C SER A 224 -7.66 -27.01 -26.26
N PHE A 225 -7.43 -26.08 -27.16
CA PHE A 225 -6.33 -25.11 -27.10
C PHE A 225 -6.89 -23.72 -26.95
N ALA A 226 -6.24 -22.88 -26.18
CA ALA A 226 -6.63 -21.48 -26.03
C ALA A 226 -5.40 -20.57 -26.03
N ASN A 227 -5.50 -19.50 -26.80
CA ASN A 227 -4.51 -18.45 -26.84
C ASN A 227 -5.15 -17.12 -26.43
N SER A 228 -4.44 -16.33 -25.63
CA SER A 228 -4.89 -15.00 -25.28
C SER A 228 -3.75 -13.99 -25.28
N LEU A 229 -4.10 -12.77 -25.66
CA LEU A 229 -3.26 -11.58 -25.56
C LEU A 229 -4.05 -10.53 -24.80
N SER A 230 -3.56 -10.11 -23.64
CA SER A 230 -4.16 -9.06 -22.85
C SER A 230 -3.19 -7.90 -22.67
N GLN A 231 -3.72 -6.69 -22.71
CA GLN A 231 -3.02 -5.48 -22.33
C GLN A 231 -3.89 -4.68 -21.38
N SER A 232 -3.34 -4.28 -20.24
CA SER A 232 -4.02 -3.45 -19.27
C SER A 232 -3.15 -2.27 -18.86
N TYR A 233 -3.78 -1.11 -18.84
CA TYR A 233 -3.22 0.11 -18.32
C TYR A 233 -3.99 0.51 -17.08
N SER A 234 -3.27 0.90 -16.03
CA SER A 234 -3.84 1.41 -14.80
C SER A 234 -3.11 2.67 -14.34
N ARG A 235 -3.87 3.62 -13.82
CA ARG A 235 -3.36 4.83 -13.17
C ARG A 235 -4.08 5.00 -11.85
N LYS A 236 -3.32 5.31 -10.81
CA LYS A 236 -3.88 5.58 -9.49
C LYS A 236 -3.19 6.79 -8.87
N ASP A 237 -4.00 7.71 -8.37
CA ASP A 237 -3.58 8.82 -7.54
C ASP A 237 -4.21 8.70 -6.16
N SER A 238 -3.48 8.98 -5.10
CA SER A 238 -4.03 8.98 -3.75
C SER A 238 -3.35 9.98 -2.83
N TRP A 239 -4.17 10.60 -1.98
CA TRP A 239 -3.78 11.44 -0.88
C TRP A 239 -4.21 10.80 0.43
N ASN A 240 -3.33 10.78 1.40
CA ASN A 240 -3.62 10.30 2.74
C ASN A 240 -3.06 11.29 3.74
N ALA A 241 -3.87 11.67 4.73
CA ALA A 241 -3.40 12.46 5.85
C ALA A 241 -3.98 11.92 7.14
N GLN A 242 -3.15 11.89 8.17
CA GLN A 242 -3.52 11.47 9.52
C GLN A 242 -2.88 12.41 10.52
N MET A 243 -3.63 12.75 11.55
CA MET A 243 -3.17 13.66 12.59
C MET A 243 -3.57 13.12 13.96
N ARG A 244 -2.83 13.56 14.97
CA ARG A 244 -3.11 13.31 16.36
C ARG A 244 -2.82 14.59 17.13
N LEU A 245 -3.85 15.16 17.72
CA LEU A 245 -3.73 16.27 18.65
C LEU A 245 -4.03 15.77 20.07
N GLU A 246 -3.21 16.15 21.00
CA GLU A 246 -3.43 15.93 22.42
C GLU A 246 -3.27 17.26 23.16
N TRP A 247 -4.30 17.66 23.88
CA TRP A 247 -4.32 18.88 24.68
C TRP A 247 -4.75 18.59 26.10
N LYS A 248 -3.98 19.12 27.04
CA LYS A 248 -4.19 19.00 28.50
C LYS A 248 -4.39 20.39 29.08
N PRO A 249 -5.59 21.00 28.94
CA PRO A 249 -5.84 22.36 29.41
C PRO A 249 -5.58 22.54 30.92
N ASP A 250 -5.70 21.45 31.66
CA ASP A 250 -5.38 21.38 33.09
C ASP A 250 -4.84 19.98 33.44
N THR A 251 -4.47 19.77 34.71
CA THR A 251 -3.90 18.49 35.22
C THR A 251 -4.92 17.36 35.27
N LEU A 252 -6.20 17.65 35.15
CA LEU A 252 -7.32 16.71 35.26
C LEU A 252 -7.96 16.36 33.93
N THR A 253 -7.77 17.20 32.91
CA THR A 253 -8.45 17.07 31.61
C THR A 253 -7.44 16.67 30.51
N ASN A 254 -7.84 15.69 29.71
CA ASN A 254 -7.12 15.30 28.49
C ASN A 254 -8.11 15.28 27.32
N ILE A 255 -7.78 16.00 26.27
CA ILE A 255 -8.53 16.05 25.03
C ILE A 255 -7.65 15.50 23.93
N MET A 256 -8.13 14.49 23.22
CA MET A 256 -7.44 13.89 22.09
C MET A 256 -8.34 13.92 20.87
N PHE A 257 -7.79 14.41 19.75
CA PHE A 257 -8.48 14.41 18.45
C PHE A 257 -7.59 13.78 17.39
N ARG A 258 -8.12 12.81 16.65
CA ARG A 258 -7.42 12.08 15.61
C ARG A 258 -8.21 12.11 14.30
N PRO A 259 -8.08 13.18 13.50
CA PRO A 259 -8.66 13.21 12.17
C PRO A 259 -7.83 12.40 11.18
N SER A 260 -8.49 11.79 10.23
CA SER A 260 -7.88 11.11 9.08
C SER A 260 -8.65 11.43 7.80
N MET A 261 -7.94 11.52 6.68
CA MET A 261 -8.55 11.67 5.37
C MET A 261 -7.78 10.89 4.32
N SER A 262 -8.53 10.34 3.39
CA SER A 262 -7.98 9.64 2.22
C SER A 262 -8.81 9.98 0.99
N PHE A 263 -8.13 10.37 -0.09
CA PHE A 263 -8.73 10.59 -1.39
C PHE A 263 -7.98 9.73 -2.39
N SER A 264 -8.70 8.96 -3.19
CA SER A 264 -8.07 8.17 -4.26
C SER A 264 -8.90 8.21 -5.53
N THR A 265 -8.21 8.32 -6.66
CA THR A 265 -8.76 8.12 -7.98
C THR A 265 -8.04 6.99 -8.67
N SER A 266 -8.74 6.24 -9.48
CA SER A 266 -8.17 5.17 -10.30
C SER A 266 -8.80 5.19 -11.69
N ASP A 267 -7.95 5.07 -12.71
CA ASP A 267 -8.34 4.88 -14.09
C ASP A 267 -7.78 3.54 -14.57
N GLY A 268 -8.58 2.78 -15.29
CA GLY A 268 -8.18 1.52 -15.87
C GLY A 268 -8.65 1.39 -17.31
N ARG A 269 -7.83 0.81 -18.16
CA ARG A 269 -8.18 0.39 -19.51
C ARG A 269 -7.61 -0.98 -19.75
N SER A 270 -8.41 -1.90 -20.27
CA SER A 270 -7.93 -3.20 -20.70
C SER A 270 -8.46 -3.58 -22.06
N VAL A 271 -7.64 -4.32 -22.78
CA VAL A 271 -8.00 -4.96 -24.07
C VAL A 271 -7.58 -6.41 -23.95
N ASN A 272 -8.48 -7.32 -24.26
CA ASN A 272 -8.23 -8.75 -24.27
C ASN A 272 -8.67 -9.34 -25.62
N ASN A 273 -7.79 -10.12 -26.24
CA ASN A 273 -8.04 -10.88 -27.45
C ASN A 273 -7.77 -12.35 -27.14
N MET A 274 -8.80 -13.19 -27.25
CA MET A 274 -8.75 -14.61 -26.94
C MET A 274 -9.33 -15.41 -28.11
N ALA A 275 -8.72 -16.54 -28.38
CA ALA A 275 -9.24 -17.54 -29.33
C ALA A 275 -9.11 -18.94 -28.75
N GLN A 276 -10.11 -19.79 -29.02
CA GLN A 276 -10.11 -21.22 -28.71
C GLN A 276 -10.12 -22.06 -29.99
N PHE A 277 -9.40 -23.16 -29.92
CA PHE A 277 -9.18 -24.06 -31.05
C PHE A 277 -9.44 -25.49 -30.61
N ASN A 278 -9.89 -26.33 -31.57
CA ASN A 278 -10.06 -27.78 -31.38
C ASN A 278 -8.82 -28.61 -31.76
N ASP A 279 -7.80 -27.94 -32.32
CA ASP A 279 -6.50 -28.52 -32.63
C ASP A 279 -5.38 -27.51 -32.32
N ASP A 280 -4.13 -27.98 -32.22
CA ASP A 280 -2.99 -27.09 -31.92
C ASP A 280 -2.78 -26.07 -33.06
N PRO A 281 -3.07 -24.78 -32.80
CA PRO A 281 -2.98 -23.76 -33.85
C PRO A 281 -1.55 -23.54 -34.34
N TYR A 282 -0.53 -23.82 -33.52
CA TYR A 282 0.88 -23.65 -33.90
C TYR A 282 1.37 -24.68 -34.91
N THR A 283 0.61 -25.71 -35.14
CA THR A 283 0.86 -26.65 -36.26
C THR A 283 0.69 -25.97 -37.63
N TYR A 284 -0.15 -24.94 -37.71
CA TYR A 284 -0.53 -24.28 -38.95
C TYR A 284 -0.02 -22.85 -39.07
N VAL A 285 0.04 -22.11 -37.98
CA VAL A 285 0.35 -20.67 -37.96
C VAL A 285 1.30 -20.31 -36.83
N SER A 286 2.10 -19.27 -37.04
CA SER A 286 3.05 -18.79 -36.02
C SER A 286 2.43 -17.82 -34.98
N ASP A 287 1.39 -17.09 -35.36
CA ASP A 287 0.65 -16.18 -34.48
C ASP A 287 -0.86 -16.41 -34.57
N PRO A 288 -1.42 -17.30 -33.73
CA PRO A 288 -2.82 -17.74 -33.80
C PRO A 288 -3.84 -16.62 -33.57
N LEU A 289 -3.44 -15.46 -33.03
CA LEU A 289 -4.35 -14.36 -32.72
C LEU A 289 -4.39 -13.27 -33.79
N SER A 290 -3.58 -13.35 -34.86
CA SER A 290 -3.65 -12.44 -35.98
C SER A 290 -4.89 -12.69 -36.82
N ASP A 291 -5.46 -11.63 -37.44
CA ASP A 291 -6.68 -11.77 -38.26
C ASP A 291 -6.49 -12.71 -39.46
N ALA A 292 -5.30 -12.71 -40.06
CA ALA A 292 -4.96 -13.63 -41.15
C ALA A 292 -4.97 -15.10 -40.69
N SER A 293 -4.33 -15.38 -39.54
CA SER A 293 -4.27 -16.72 -38.96
C SER A 293 -5.65 -17.20 -38.50
N ILE A 294 -6.47 -16.33 -37.92
CA ILE A 294 -7.86 -16.68 -37.56
C ILE A 294 -8.66 -17.06 -38.78
N SER A 295 -8.53 -16.32 -39.88
CA SER A 295 -9.21 -16.63 -41.14
C SER A 295 -8.74 -17.98 -41.74
N GLU A 296 -7.45 -18.26 -41.71
CA GLU A 296 -6.89 -19.55 -42.17
C GLU A 296 -7.36 -20.71 -41.30
N LEU A 297 -7.28 -20.57 -39.96
CA LEU A 297 -7.71 -21.60 -39.01
C LEU A 297 -9.22 -21.85 -39.08
N ALA A 298 -10.02 -20.83 -39.37
CA ALA A 298 -11.46 -20.94 -39.58
C ALA A 298 -11.77 -21.77 -40.85
N GLN A 299 -11.06 -21.49 -41.97
CA GLN A 299 -11.21 -22.28 -43.21
C GLN A 299 -10.85 -23.76 -43.03
N ARG A 300 -9.90 -24.05 -42.13
CA ARG A 300 -9.49 -25.42 -41.75
C ARG A 300 -10.46 -26.10 -40.77
N GLY A 301 -11.46 -25.36 -40.24
CA GLY A 301 -12.37 -25.88 -39.23
C GLY A 301 -11.73 -26.04 -37.84
N ALA A 302 -10.57 -25.46 -37.61
CA ALA A 302 -9.83 -25.55 -36.34
C ALA A 302 -10.31 -24.55 -35.27
N MET A 303 -11.13 -23.56 -35.62
CA MET A 303 -11.65 -22.55 -34.71
C MET A 303 -12.85 -23.02 -33.91
N VAL A 304 -12.88 -22.74 -32.62
CA VAL A 304 -14.04 -22.86 -31.74
C VAL A 304 -14.73 -21.51 -31.56
N ASN A 305 -14.00 -20.55 -31.00
CA ASN A 305 -14.51 -19.19 -30.82
C ASN A 305 -13.38 -18.18 -30.79
N THR A 306 -13.76 -16.93 -30.96
CA THR A 306 -12.94 -15.76 -30.57
C THR A 306 -13.73 -14.85 -29.64
N ASN A 307 -13.03 -14.20 -28.70
CA ASN A 307 -13.59 -13.16 -27.86
C ASN A 307 -12.63 -11.97 -27.83
N ARG A 308 -13.08 -10.84 -28.35
CA ARG A 308 -12.36 -9.55 -28.30
C ARG A 308 -13.11 -8.62 -27.36
N SER A 309 -12.50 -8.30 -26.24
CA SER A 309 -13.11 -7.44 -25.25
C SER A 309 -12.23 -6.24 -24.93
N SER A 310 -12.89 -5.13 -24.62
CA SER A 310 -12.26 -3.93 -24.11
C SER A 310 -13.06 -3.40 -22.92
N SER A 311 -12.35 -2.83 -21.95
CA SER A 311 -12.99 -2.18 -20.81
C SER A 311 -12.27 -0.91 -20.40
N ILE A 312 -13.06 0.04 -19.92
CA ILE A 312 -12.60 1.26 -19.26
C ILE A 312 -13.26 1.31 -17.89
N SER A 313 -12.50 1.69 -16.89
CA SER A 313 -13.00 1.84 -15.52
C SER A 313 -12.48 3.13 -14.90
N TYR A 314 -13.31 3.74 -14.07
CA TYR A 314 -12.98 4.90 -13.27
C TYR A 314 -13.46 4.67 -11.85
N GLY A 315 -12.61 4.92 -10.87
CA GLY A 315 -12.93 4.86 -9.46
C GLY A 315 -12.55 6.15 -8.75
N ASN A 316 -13.42 6.59 -7.84
CA ASN A 316 -13.14 7.71 -6.93
C ASN A 316 -13.61 7.30 -5.53
N THR A 317 -12.74 7.40 -4.56
CA THR A 317 -13.06 7.11 -3.16
C THR A 317 -12.57 8.25 -2.29
N LYS A 318 -13.45 8.74 -1.42
CA LYS A 318 -13.17 9.76 -0.41
C LYS A 318 -13.53 9.18 0.94
N THR A 319 -12.58 9.18 1.85
CA THR A 319 -12.79 8.75 3.23
C THR A 319 -12.39 9.87 4.17
N LEU A 320 -13.27 10.21 5.07
CA LEU A 320 -13.03 11.15 6.15
C LEU A 320 -13.34 10.43 7.46
N GLY A 321 -12.39 10.43 8.38
CA GLY A 321 -12.52 9.79 9.67
C GLY A 321 -12.09 10.73 10.80
N GLY A 322 -12.57 10.49 11.99
CA GLY A 322 -12.16 11.22 13.16
C GLY A 322 -12.54 10.53 14.45
N MET A 323 -11.63 10.57 15.41
CA MET A 323 -11.86 10.14 16.78
C MET A 323 -11.65 11.33 17.71
N LEU A 324 -12.64 11.62 18.53
CA LEU A 324 -12.54 12.59 19.63
C LEU A 324 -12.67 11.85 20.96
N GLN A 325 -11.70 12.04 21.83
CA GLN A 325 -11.69 11.49 23.18
C GLN A 325 -11.52 12.61 24.21
N LEU A 326 -12.46 12.71 25.12
CA LEU A 326 -12.43 13.61 26.26
C LEU A 326 -12.31 12.78 27.53
N ASN A 327 -11.32 13.06 28.34
CA ASN A 327 -11.16 12.42 29.64
C ASN A 327 -11.07 13.47 30.74
N ARG A 328 -11.82 13.28 31.83
CA ARG A 328 -11.80 14.12 33.01
C ARG A 328 -11.60 13.27 34.27
N LYS A 329 -10.51 13.51 35.00
CA LYS A 329 -10.30 12.96 36.33
C LYS A 329 -11.20 13.66 37.33
N LEU A 330 -11.96 12.92 38.09
CA LEU A 330 -12.93 13.46 39.07
C LEU A 330 -12.31 13.60 40.46
N ASN A 331 -11.34 12.76 40.80
CA ASN A 331 -10.63 12.82 42.07
C ASN A 331 -9.23 12.22 41.99
N SER A 332 -8.46 12.38 43.06
CA SER A 332 -7.11 11.83 43.21
C SER A 332 -7.07 10.29 43.39
N LYS A 333 -8.22 9.64 43.64
CA LYS A 333 -8.33 8.18 43.86
C LYS A 333 -8.54 7.40 42.56
N GLY A 334 -8.36 8.03 41.39
CA GLY A 334 -8.42 7.36 40.08
C GLY A 334 -9.79 7.34 39.42
N ARG A 335 -10.84 7.95 40.01
CA ARG A 335 -12.13 8.09 39.32
C ARG A 335 -12.01 9.05 38.16
N ASN A 336 -12.47 8.64 36.99
CA ASN A 336 -12.47 9.48 35.79
C ASN A 336 -13.72 9.18 34.95
N VAL A 337 -14.05 10.13 34.06
CA VAL A 337 -15.07 9.99 33.03
C VAL A 337 -14.38 10.18 31.70
N THR A 338 -14.63 9.26 30.78
CA THR A 338 -14.15 9.33 29.42
C THR A 338 -15.34 9.29 28.48
N LEU A 339 -15.36 10.21 27.53
CA LEU A 339 -16.27 10.23 26.39
C LEU A 339 -15.43 10.04 25.14
N ARG A 340 -15.76 9.06 24.32
CA ARG A 340 -15.11 8.81 23.04
C ARG A 340 -16.15 8.73 21.93
N ALA A 341 -15.91 9.49 20.88
CA ALA A 341 -16.72 9.47 19.67
C ALA A 341 -15.81 9.18 18.47
N ASP A 342 -16.18 8.20 17.68
CA ASP A 342 -15.56 7.87 16.41
C ASP A 342 -16.58 8.08 15.29
N VAL A 343 -16.17 8.74 14.21
CA VAL A 343 -17.00 9.00 13.03
C VAL A 343 -16.16 8.73 11.78
N ASP A 344 -16.70 7.91 10.89
CA ASP A 344 -16.12 7.66 9.58
C ASP A 344 -17.15 7.83 8.48
N TYR A 345 -16.76 8.52 7.43
CA TYR A 345 -17.55 8.72 6.22
C TYR A 345 -16.76 8.25 5.01
N THR A 346 -17.38 7.42 4.19
CA THR A 346 -16.78 6.97 2.93
C THR A 346 -17.77 7.20 1.79
N ASP A 347 -17.32 7.89 0.74
CA ASP A 347 -18.03 8.08 -0.52
C ASP A 347 -17.20 7.43 -1.63
N THR A 348 -17.77 6.43 -2.27
CA THR A 348 -17.14 5.69 -3.36
C THR A 348 -18.02 5.77 -4.59
N GLN A 349 -17.42 6.08 -5.72
CA GLN A 349 -18.06 6.06 -7.01
C GLN A 349 -17.19 5.28 -8.00
N ASN A 350 -17.71 4.18 -8.51
CA ASN A 350 -17.09 3.39 -9.55
C ASN A 350 -17.96 3.44 -10.82
N LYS A 351 -17.30 3.62 -11.96
CA LYS A 351 -17.92 3.60 -13.29
C LYS A 351 -17.12 2.66 -14.17
N GLY A 352 -17.80 1.89 -15.00
CA GLY A 352 -17.15 0.99 -15.93
C GLY A 352 -17.98 0.79 -17.19
N LEU A 353 -17.29 0.71 -18.30
CA LEU A 353 -17.85 0.31 -19.59
C LEU A 353 -17.01 -0.87 -20.10
N SER A 354 -17.67 -1.95 -20.46
CA SER A 354 -17.03 -3.07 -21.14
C SER A 354 -17.80 -3.45 -22.40
N VAL A 355 -17.06 -3.77 -23.44
CA VAL A 355 -17.56 -4.24 -24.73
C VAL A 355 -16.89 -5.56 -25.00
N SER A 356 -17.66 -6.58 -25.36
CA SER A 356 -17.18 -7.90 -25.72
C SER A 356 -17.83 -8.35 -27.03
N ASN A 357 -17.01 -8.68 -28.01
CA ASN A 357 -17.41 -9.23 -29.30
C ASN A 357 -17.02 -10.70 -29.35
N VAL A 358 -17.99 -11.56 -29.47
CA VAL A 358 -17.80 -13.02 -29.53
C VAL A 358 -18.20 -13.53 -30.91
N HIS A 359 -17.35 -14.39 -31.49
CA HIS A 359 -17.61 -15.10 -32.72
C HIS A 359 -17.51 -16.62 -32.44
N LEU A 360 -18.58 -17.33 -32.70
CA LEU A 360 -18.71 -18.77 -32.53
C LEU A 360 -18.66 -19.45 -33.88
N TYR A 361 -17.58 -20.15 -34.20
CA TYR A 361 -17.37 -20.79 -35.51
C TYR A 361 -18.10 -22.12 -35.64
N GLN A 362 -18.40 -22.76 -34.52
CA GLN A 362 -19.06 -24.08 -34.50
C GLN A 362 -20.56 -23.99 -34.26
N VAL A 363 -21.09 -22.79 -33.98
CA VAL A 363 -22.52 -22.55 -33.77
C VAL A 363 -23.03 -21.73 -34.94
N LYS A 364 -23.95 -22.29 -35.68
CA LYS A 364 -24.55 -21.61 -36.85
C LYS A 364 -25.85 -20.92 -36.46
N ASP A 365 -26.11 -19.78 -37.07
CA ASP A 365 -27.38 -19.09 -36.96
C ASP A 365 -28.47 -19.74 -37.84
N LYS A 366 -29.69 -19.18 -37.87
CA LYS A 366 -30.81 -19.68 -38.67
C LYS A 366 -30.57 -19.64 -40.19
N MET A 367 -29.58 -18.88 -40.63
CA MET A 367 -29.18 -18.77 -42.05
C MET A 367 -27.96 -19.63 -42.38
N GLY A 368 -27.44 -20.42 -41.44
CA GLY A 368 -26.27 -21.27 -41.61
C GLY A 368 -24.92 -20.54 -41.50
N MET A 369 -24.94 -19.26 -41.10
CA MET A 369 -23.72 -18.45 -40.88
C MET A 369 -23.22 -18.59 -39.44
N ASP A 370 -21.93 -18.28 -39.21
CA ASP A 370 -21.34 -18.29 -37.86
C ASP A 370 -22.09 -17.34 -36.94
N SER A 371 -22.34 -17.80 -35.73
CA SER A 371 -23.04 -16.98 -34.73
C SER A 371 -22.11 -15.93 -34.13
N THR A 372 -22.49 -14.66 -34.19
CA THR A 372 -21.75 -13.54 -33.59
C THR A 372 -22.67 -12.75 -32.68
N TYR A 373 -22.12 -12.26 -31.56
CA TYR A 373 -22.84 -11.36 -30.70
C TYR A 373 -21.91 -10.37 -30.00
N GLN A 374 -22.46 -9.20 -29.69
CA GLN A 374 -21.78 -8.16 -28.94
C GLN A 374 -22.51 -7.92 -27.62
N THR A 375 -21.76 -7.86 -26.55
CA THR A 375 -22.26 -7.47 -25.23
C THR A 375 -21.65 -6.16 -24.83
N ASN A 376 -22.50 -5.20 -24.48
CA ASN A 376 -22.10 -3.93 -23.91
C ASN A 376 -22.61 -3.89 -22.45
N ARG A 377 -21.72 -3.63 -21.50
CA ARG A 377 -22.06 -3.51 -20.09
C ARG A 377 -21.57 -2.18 -19.57
N TYR A 378 -22.50 -1.41 -19.02
CA TYR A 378 -22.21 -0.18 -18.32
C TYR A 378 -22.61 -0.33 -16.85
N ASN A 379 -21.66 -0.05 -15.95
CA ASN A 379 -21.86 -0.13 -14.51
C ASN A 379 -21.58 1.21 -13.87
N ILE A 380 -22.50 1.66 -13.00
CA ILE A 380 -22.26 2.76 -12.07
C ILE A 380 -22.59 2.23 -10.68
N THR A 381 -21.61 2.30 -9.78
CA THR A 381 -21.78 1.80 -8.41
C THR A 381 -21.42 2.90 -7.42
N PRO A 382 -22.35 3.82 -7.11
CA PRO A 382 -22.15 4.77 -6.03
C PRO A 382 -22.40 4.07 -4.69
N SER A 383 -21.57 4.38 -3.69
CA SER A 383 -21.74 3.91 -2.33
C SER A 383 -21.39 5.02 -1.35
N ARG A 384 -22.27 5.28 -0.39
CA ARG A 384 -22.03 6.19 0.71
C ARG A 384 -22.24 5.45 2.03
N LYS A 385 -21.24 5.49 2.88
CA LYS A 385 -21.28 4.80 4.16
C LYS A 385 -20.90 5.76 5.28
N TRP A 386 -21.72 5.76 6.31
CA TRP A 386 -21.42 6.38 7.59
C TRP A 386 -21.23 5.29 8.64
N SER A 387 -20.26 5.47 9.49
CA SER A 387 -20.02 4.65 10.67
C SER A 387 -19.77 5.59 11.85
N TYR A 388 -20.40 5.34 12.96
CA TYR A 388 -20.20 6.15 14.18
C TYR A 388 -20.29 5.25 15.40
N SER A 389 -19.52 5.57 16.40
CA SER A 389 -19.61 4.95 17.72
C SER A 389 -19.45 6.00 18.81
N LEU A 390 -20.14 5.79 19.91
CA LEU A 390 -20.04 6.60 21.12
C LEU A 390 -19.82 5.65 22.31
N GLN A 391 -18.82 5.95 23.11
CA GLN A 391 -18.45 5.15 24.28
C GLN A 391 -18.31 6.05 25.52
#